data_c0b292855bc2c0f51d93a7dc6ab57c9d
#
_entry.id   c0b292855bc2c0f51d93a7dc6ab57c9d
#
_cell.length_a   1.000
_cell.length_b   1.000
_cell.length_c   1.000
_cell.angle_alpha   90.00
_cell.angle_beta   90.00
_cell.angle_gamma   90.00
#
_symmetry.space_group_name_H-M   'P 1'
#
loop_
_entity.id
_entity.type
_entity.pdbx_description
1 polymer ?
#
loop_
_entity_poly.entity_id
_entity_poly.type
_entity_poly.pdbx_seq_one_letter_code
_entity_poly.pdbx_strand_id
1 'polypeptide(L)'
;MRDGGLVPDPLILNLILSELKSRAWLSTSKSNEEIVGALARGNESASFAIQPSSDPDSSFILDGFPRTAPQAEYLAHILPMNLVLHLVTPVDIILSRIASRWVHPPSGRVYNIGFNDPKIFGKDDVTGEELVQREDDSEATWRKRLAKFEDTSNGLLNFYKHKDSTLVVKVEGNSSDEISPKLFEEVENRFA
;
A
#
# COMPACT_ATOMS: atom_id res chain seq x y z
N MET A 1 -16.47 2.77 -6.88
CA MET A 1 -15.13 2.23 -7.15
C MET A 1 -15.11 0.96 -7.99
N ARG A 2 -16.26 0.64 -8.65
CA ARG A 2 -16.36 -0.52 -9.55
C ARG A 2 -15.44 -0.43 -10.78
N ASP A 3 -15.02 0.78 -11.15
CA ASP A 3 -14.21 1.04 -12.35
C ASP A 3 -12.68 1.12 -12.07
N GLY A 4 -12.21 0.62 -10.92
CA GLY A 4 -10.78 0.64 -10.56
C GLY A 4 -10.21 2.03 -10.24
N GLY A 5 -11.06 3.03 -10.02
CA GLY A 5 -10.66 4.37 -9.59
C GLY A 5 -10.04 4.36 -8.18
N LEU A 6 -9.12 5.30 -7.93
CA LEU A 6 -8.55 5.52 -6.61
C LEU A 6 -9.58 6.20 -5.69
N VAL A 7 -9.50 5.91 -4.40
CA VAL A 7 -10.24 6.67 -3.37
C VAL A 7 -9.73 8.11 -3.39
N PRO A 8 -10.58 9.13 -3.21
CA PRO A 8 -10.14 10.52 -3.16
C PRO A 8 -9.07 10.76 -2.08
N ASP A 9 -8.00 11.46 -2.43
CA ASP A 9 -6.85 11.72 -1.55
C ASP A 9 -7.23 12.31 -0.18
N PRO A 10 -8.15 13.28 -0.08
CA PRO A 10 -8.57 13.82 1.20
C PRO A 10 -9.16 12.79 2.15
N LEU A 11 -9.90 11.81 1.61
CA LEU A 11 -10.52 10.75 2.42
C LEU A 11 -9.47 9.77 2.97
N ILE A 12 -8.51 9.36 2.13
CA ILE A 12 -7.42 8.48 2.57
C ILE A 12 -6.53 9.18 3.61
N LEU A 13 -6.14 10.42 3.35
CA LEU A 13 -5.34 11.20 4.29
C LEU A 13 -6.04 11.38 5.64
N ASN A 14 -7.35 11.61 5.62
CA ASN A 14 -8.14 11.72 6.85
C ASN A 14 -8.15 10.40 7.64
N LEU A 15 -8.29 9.25 6.97
CA LEU A 15 -8.22 7.94 7.60
C LEU A 15 -6.84 7.67 8.21
N ILE A 16 -5.76 7.95 7.49
CA ILE A 16 -4.39 7.77 7.97
C ILE A 16 -4.15 8.66 9.20
N LEU A 17 -4.51 9.94 9.14
CA LEU A 17 -4.39 10.87 10.27
C LEU A 17 -5.17 10.39 11.49
N SER A 18 -6.41 9.90 11.29
CA SER A 18 -7.24 9.38 12.37
C SER A 18 -6.59 8.17 13.04
N GLU A 19 -6.07 7.24 12.26
CA GLU A 19 -5.41 6.05 12.78
C GLU A 19 -4.12 6.37 13.53
N LEU A 20 -3.28 7.24 12.99
CA LEU A 20 -2.02 7.66 13.62
C LEU A 20 -2.26 8.41 14.94
N LYS A 21 -3.28 9.27 14.98
CA LYS A 21 -3.68 9.98 16.22
C LYS A 21 -4.25 9.03 17.26
N SER A 22 -5.11 8.09 16.87
CA SER A 22 -5.71 7.12 17.79
C SER A 22 -4.68 6.23 18.48
N ARG A 23 -3.55 5.96 17.81
CA ARG A 23 -2.41 5.21 18.34
C ARG A 23 -1.38 6.08 19.07
N ALA A 24 -1.59 7.38 19.17
CA ALA A 24 -0.61 8.32 19.68
C ALA A 24 0.73 8.34 18.91
N TRP A 25 0.75 7.86 17.67
CA TRP A 25 1.95 7.90 16.79
C TRP A 25 2.15 9.26 16.13
N LEU A 26 1.13 10.10 16.23
CA LEU A 26 1.15 11.47 15.72
C LEU A 26 0.38 12.39 16.69
N SER A 27 1.02 13.49 17.09
CA SER A 27 0.39 14.54 17.89
C SER A 27 0.25 15.84 17.12
N THR A 28 -0.87 16.50 17.28
CA THR A 28 -1.17 17.80 16.69
C THR A 28 -2.38 18.41 17.38
N SER A 29 -2.43 19.75 17.47
CA SER A 29 -3.59 20.50 17.96
C SER A 29 -4.65 20.74 16.89
N LYS A 30 -4.37 20.40 15.61
CA LYS A 30 -5.26 20.66 14.49
C LYS A 30 -6.19 19.50 14.20
N SER A 31 -7.38 19.82 13.68
CA SER A 31 -8.30 18.80 13.15
C SER A 31 -7.75 18.18 11.84
N ASN A 32 -8.25 17.02 11.49
CA ASN A 32 -7.83 16.37 10.24
C ASN A 32 -8.22 17.19 9.02
N GLU A 33 -9.40 17.83 9.04
CA GLU A 33 -9.91 18.69 7.98
C GLU A 33 -9.02 19.92 7.76
N GLU A 34 -8.52 20.51 8.85
CA GLU A 34 -7.59 21.65 8.78
C GLU A 34 -6.26 21.22 8.14
N ILE A 35 -5.72 20.05 8.54
CA ILE A 35 -4.46 19.53 7.99
C ILE A 35 -4.64 19.20 6.50
N VAL A 36 -5.62 18.38 6.15
CA VAL A 36 -5.89 17.98 4.76
C VAL A 36 -6.19 19.19 3.87
N GLY A 37 -6.96 20.15 4.37
CA GLY A 37 -7.26 21.39 3.64
C GLY A 37 -6.03 22.29 3.46
N ALA A 38 -5.10 22.32 4.42
CA ALA A 38 -3.85 23.08 4.29
C ALA A 38 -2.91 22.43 3.27
N LEU A 39 -2.75 21.10 3.32
CA LEU A 39 -1.95 20.34 2.35
C LEU A 39 -2.46 20.52 0.93
N ALA A 40 -3.79 20.45 0.72
CA ALA A 40 -4.40 20.66 -0.58
C ALA A 40 -4.16 22.06 -1.17
N ARG A 41 -3.86 23.05 -0.33
CA ARG A 41 -3.52 24.44 -0.74
C ARG A 41 -2.02 24.69 -0.87
N GLY A 42 -1.17 23.65 -0.71
CA GLY A 42 0.29 23.80 -0.73
C GLY A 42 0.84 24.61 0.46
N ASN A 43 0.13 24.61 1.61
CA ASN A 43 0.56 25.33 2.80
C ASN A 43 1.52 24.49 3.62
N GLU A 44 2.82 24.67 3.45
CA GLU A 44 3.89 23.98 4.17
C GLU A 44 3.85 24.22 5.69
N SER A 45 3.24 25.30 6.15
CA SER A 45 3.08 25.58 7.58
C SER A 45 2.24 24.52 8.32
N ALA A 46 1.48 23.69 7.61
CA ALA A 46 0.75 22.57 8.21
C ALA A 46 1.69 21.53 8.81
N SER A 47 2.90 21.34 8.24
CA SER A 47 3.89 20.38 8.73
C SER A 47 4.42 20.73 10.14
N PHE A 48 4.54 22.00 10.47
CA PHE A 48 5.02 22.46 11.80
C PHE A 48 4.04 22.17 12.94
N ALA A 49 2.79 21.89 12.62
CA ALA A 49 1.76 21.57 13.63
C ALA A 49 1.68 20.06 13.90
N ILE A 50 2.43 19.25 13.18
CA ILE A 50 2.39 17.78 13.24
C ILE A 50 3.72 17.29 13.82
N GLN A 51 3.64 16.51 14.90
CA GLN A 51 4.81 15.90 15.54
C GLN A 51 4.63 14.37 15.56
N PRO A 52 5.44 13.64 14.79
CA PRO A 52 5.51 12.18 14.89
C PRO A 52 6.00 11.76 16.29
N SER A 53 5.56 10.59 16.74
CA SER A 53 6.07 9.99 17.98
C SER A 53 7.58 9.74 17.87
N SER A 54 8.29 9.94 18.99
CA SER A 54 9.69 9.55 19.14
C SER A 54 9.85 8.16 19.78
N ASP A 55 8.73 7.49 20.07
CA ASP A 55 8.73 6.14 20.62
C ASP A 55 9.21 5.15 19.54
N PRO A 56 10.31 4.39 19.80
CA PRO A 56 10.83 3.41 18.84
C PRO A 56 9.83 2.29 18.52
N ASP A 57 8.87 2.01 19.40
CA ASP A 57 7.81 1.02 19.18
C ASP A 57 6.70 1.54 18.25
N SER A 58 6.71 2.84 17.92
CA SER A 58 5.76 3.45 16.97
C SER A 58 6.14 3.12 15.53
N SER A 59 6.01 1.86 15.14
CA SER A 59 6.33 1.37 13.79
C SER A 59 5.08 0.95 13.03
N PHE A 60 5.03 1.24 11.73
CA PHE A 60 3.91 0.83 10.87
C PHE A 60 4.34 0.68 9.40
N ILE A 61 3.53 -0.06 8.67
CA ILE A 61 3.68 -0.24 7.22
C ILE A 61 2.43 0.34 6.55
N LEU A 62 2.64 1.17 5.52
CA LEU A 62 1.58 1.61 4.61
C LEU A 62 1.59 0.74 3.36
N ASP A 63 0.52 -0.02 3.14
CA ASP A 63 0.33 -0.80 1.94
C ASP A 63 -0.75 -0.17 1.05
N GLY A 64 -0.40 0.07 -0.20
CA GLY A 64 -1.31 0.66 -1.18
C GLY A 64 -1.51 2.19 -1.06
N PHE A 65 -0.73 2.87 -0.22
CA PHE A 65 -0.63 4.33 -0.15
C PHE A 65 0.79 4.73 0.30
N PRO A 66 1.41 5.78 -0.29
CA PRO A 66 0.94 6.56 -1.46
C PRO A 66 1.03 5.76 -2.77
N ARG A 67 0.23 6.15 -3.78
CA ARG A 67 0.24 5.55 -5.12
C ARG A 67 0.67 6.54 -6.21
N THR A 68 0.79 7.81 -5.86
CA THR A 68 1.19 8.89 -6.77
C THR A 68 2.19 9.83 -6.09
N ALA A 69 2.96 10.56 -6.89
CA ALA A 69 3.90 11.54 -6.36
C ALA A 69 3.23 12.63 -5.50
N PRO A 70 2.08 13.23 -5.88
CA PRO A 70 1.39 14.17 -5.00
C PRO A 70 0.95 13.58 -3.65
N GLN A 71 0.50 12.31 -3.62
CA GLN A 71 0.18 11.63 -2.36
C GLN A 71 1.42 11.44 -1.48
N ALA A 72 2.58 11.14 -2.08
CA ALA A 72 3.85 11.04 -1.37
C ALA A 72 4.30 12.38 -0.80
N GLU A 73 4.09 13.45 -1.54
CA GLU A 73 4.35 14.82 -1.09
C GLU A 73 3.49 15.18 0.12
N TYR A 74 2.19 14.92 0.07
CA TYR A 74 1.30 15.12 1.23
C TYR A 74 1.74 14.30 2.44
N LEU A 75 2.07 13.02 2.23
CA LEU A 75 2.52 12.15 3.30
C LEU A 75 3.83 12.63 3.93
N ALA A 76 4.76 13.14 3.12
CA ALA A 76 6.05 13.65 3.57
C ALA A 76 5.95 14.90 4.45
N HIS A 77 4.85 15.64 4.41
CA HIS A 77 4.54 16.74 5.34
C HIS A 77 3.98 16.25 6.68
N ILE A 78 3.51 15.00 6.74
CA ILE A 78 2.89 14.41 7.92
C ILE A 78 3.91 13.53 8.66
N LEU A 79 4.65 12.69 7.93
CA LEU A 79 5.51 11.64 8.45
C LEU A 79 6.82 11.53 7.70
N PRO A 80 7.95 11.31 8.40
CA PRO A 80 9.16 10.82 7.76
C PRO A 80 8.97 9.37 7.30
N MET A 81 9.33 9.07 6.04
CA MET A 81 9.43 7.70 5.54
C MET A 81 10.87 7.22 5.68
N ASN A 82 11.06 6.08 6.35
CA ASN A 82 12.39 5.53 6.62
C ASN A 82 12.76 4.45 5.61
N LEU A 83 11.76 3.85 4.94
CA LEU A 83 11.96 2.80 3.94
C LEU A 83 10.78 2.80 2.95
N VAL A 84 11.09 2.68 1.67
CA VAL A 84 10.11 2.48 0.58
C VAL A 84 10.49 1.19 -0.15
N LEU A 85 9.66 0.18 -0.02
CA LEU A 85 9.85 -1.11 -0.65
C LEU A 85 9.11 -1.15 -1.99
N HIS A 86 9.88 -1.26 -3.08
CA HIS A 86 9.35 -1.44 -4.42
C HIS A 86 9.40 -2.91 -4.79
N LEU A 87 8.27 -3.61 -4.61
CA LEU A 87 8.14 -5.02 -4.98
C LEU A 87 7.92 -5.17 -6.48
N VAL A 88 8.70 -6.02 -7.12
CA VAL A 88 8.63 -6.27 -8.55
C VAL A 88 8.44 -7.75 -8.82
N THR A 89 7.33 -8.06 -9.48
CA THR A 89 6.99 -9.42 -9.95
C THR A 89 6.67 -9.34 -11.44
N PRO A 90 7.10 -10.33 -12.27
CA PRO A 90 6.77 -10.39 -13.69
C PRO A 90 5.25 -10.30 -13.94
N VAL A 91 4.87 -9.55 -14.98
CA VAL A 91 3.47 -9.24 -15.29
C VAL A 91 2.65 -10.50 -15.60
N ASP A 92 3.24 -11.47 -16.28
CA ASP A 92 2.62 -12.77 -16.58
C ASP A 92 2.27 -13.56 -15.32
N ILE A 93 3.13 -13.52 -14.30
CA ILE A 93 2.86 -14.12 -12.98
C ILE A 93 1.72 -13.39 -12.29
N ILE A 94 1.71 -12.06 -12.32
CA ILE A 94 0.60 -11.27 -11.73
C ILE A 94 -0.72 -11.63 -12.42
N LEU A 95 -0.76 -11.65 -13.75
CA LEU A 95 -1.97 -11.95 -14.50
C LEU A 95 -2.46 -13.38 -14.26
N SER A 96 -1.56 -14.37 -14.22
CA SER A 96 -1.94 -15.76 -13.92
C SER A 96 -2.56 -15.91 -12.53
N ARG A 97 -2.00 -15.24 -11.51
CA ARG A 97 -2.55 -15.24 -10.15
C ARG A 97 -3.93 -14.61 -10.07
N ILE A 98 -4.14 -13.53 -10.80
CA ILE A 98 -5.44 -12.85 -10.84
C ILE A 98 -6.49 -13.71 -11.53
N ALA A 99 -6.15 -14.32 -12.66
CA ALA A 99 -7.05 -15.21 -13.38
C ALA A 99 -7.47 -16.44 -12.55
N SER A 100 -6.59 -16.90 -11.65
CA SER A 100 -6.82 -18.05 -10.76
C SER A 100 -7.35 -17.66 -9.38
N ARG A 101 -7.64 -16.37 -9.12
CA ARG A 101 -8.04 -15.86 -7.80
C ARG A 101 -9.49 -16.16 -7.47
N TRP A 102 -9.68 -16.65 -6.25
CA TRP A 102 -10.98 -16.85 -5.61
C TRP A 102 -11.01 -16.17 -4.26
N VAL A 103 -12.15 -15.67 -3.84
CA VAL A 103 -12.29 -14.89 -2.60
C VAL A 103 -13.47 -15.40 -1.80
N HIS A 104 -13.32 -15.47 -0.49
CA HIS A 104 -14.42 -15.64 0.46
C HIS A 104 -14.90 -14.25 0.91
N PRO A 105 -16.05 -13.73 0.41
CA PRO A 105 -16.44 -12.34 0.62
C PRO A 105 -16.58 -11.94 2.10
N PRO A 106 -17.17 -12.78 3.00
CA PRO A 106 -17.37 -12.37 4.38
C PRO A 106 -16.08 -12.15 5.17
N SER A 107 -15.03 -12.94 4.89
CA SER A 107 -13.75 -12.85 5.61
C SER A 107 -12.64 -12.14 4.85
N GLY A 108 -12.79 -11.94 3.54
CA GLY A 108 -11.75 -11.41 2.67
C GLY A 108 -10.60 -12.39 2.38
N ARG A 109 -10.67 -13.66 2.82
CA ARG A 109 -9.64 -14.66 2.50
C ARG A 109 -9.55 -14.88 1.00
N VAL A 110 -8.31 -15.04 0.53
CA VAL A 110 -7.99 -15.16 -0.90
C VAL A 110 -7.29 -16.49 -1.15
N TYR A 111 -7.71 -17.16 -2.20
CA TYR A 111 -7.12 -18.38 -2.74
C TYR A 111 -6.69 -18.16 -4.18
N ASN A 112 -5.63 -18.83 -4.61
CA ASN A 112 -5.14 -18.78 -6.00
C ASN A 112 -4.87 -20.21 -6.46
N ILE A 113 -5.65 -20.68 -7.42
CA ILE A 113 -5.52 -22.04 -7.95
C ILE A 113 -4.12 -22.23 -8.56
N GLY A 114 -3.42 -23.29 -8.12
CA GLY A 114 -2.05 -23.59 -8.50
C GLY A 114 -0.96 -22.87 -7.69
N PHE A 115 -1.33 -22.07 -6.67
CA PHE A 115 -0.38 -21.37 -5.79
C PHE A 115 -0.77 -21.45 -4.32
N ASN A 116 -2.01 -21.09 -3.99
CA ASN A 116 -2.59 -21.17 -2.65
C ASN A 116 -3.98 -21.79 -2.80
N ASP A 117 -3.99 -23.08 -3.08
CA ASP A 117 -5.22 -23.83 -3.34
C ASP A 117 -6.07 -23.96 -2.08
N PRO A 118 -7.40 -23.84 -2.16
CA PRO A 118 -8.28 -24.27 -1.09
C PRO A 118 -8.24 -25.80 -0.94
N LYS A 119 -8.40 -26.30 0.28
CA LYS A 119 -8.44 -27.75 0.56
C LYS A 119 -9.54 -28.47 -0.23
N ILE A 120 -10.66 -27.78 -0.42
CA ILE A 120 -11.77 -28.24 -1.27
C ILE A 120 -12.03 -27.16 -2.30
N PHE A 121 -11.91 -27.51 -3.58
CA PHE A 121 -12.13 -26.57 -4.67
C PHE A 121 -13.46 -25.82 -4.53
N GLY A 122 -13.40 -24.50 -4.65
CA GLY A 122 -14.56 -23.61 -4.55
C GLY A 122 -15.08 -23.36 -3.14
N LYS A 123 -14.40 -23.85 -2.09
CA LYS A 123 -14.82 -23.67 -0.69
C LYS A 123 -13.73 -23.02 0.16
N ASP A 124 -14.17 -22.18 1.10
CA ASP A 124 -13.32 -21.58 2.12
C ASP A 124 -12.85 -22.60 3.14
N ASP A 125 -11.56 -22.63 3.45
CA ASP A 125 -10.95 -23.63 4.32
C ASP A 125 -11.39 -23.57 5.79
N VAL A 126 -11.93 -22.43 6.22
CA VAL A 126 -12.30 -22.19 7.62
C VAL A 126 -13.80 -22.35 7.82
N THR A 127 -14.62 -21.81 6.92
CA THR A 127 -16.08 -21.82 7.06
C THR A 127 -16.77 -22.89 6.22
N GLY A 128 -16.12 -23.40 5.16
CA GLY A 128 -16.70 -24.30 4.18
C GLY A 128 -17.69 -23.62 3.22
N GLU A 129 -17.86 -22.30 3.31
CA GLU A 129 -18.71 -21.51 2.42
C GLU A 129 -18.12 -21.40 1.02
N GLU A 130 -18.95 -21.02 0.06
CA GLU A 130 -18.54 -20.92 -1.36
C GLU A 130 -17.59 -19.75 -1.59
N LEU A 131 -16.60 -20.00 -2.41
CA LEU A 131 -15.70 -18.99 -2.94
C LEU A 131 -16.27 -18.38 -4.22
N VAL A 132 -16.00 -17.11 -4.45
CA VAL A 132 -16.42 -16.40 -5.66
C VAL A 132 -15.22 -15.76 -6.36
N GLN A 133 -15.28 -15.64 -7.67
CA GLN A 133 -14.36 -14.79 -8.41
C GLN A 133 -14.86 -13.35 -8.38
N ARG A 134 -13.97 -12.39 -8.31
CA ARG A 134 -14.33 -10.98 -8.32
C ARG A 134 -14.69 -10.54 -9.74
N GLU A 135 -15.73 -9.76 -9.88
CA GLU A 135 -16.18 -9.21 -11.19
C GLU A 135 -15.09 -8.36 -11.88
N ASP A 136 -14.18 -7.78 -11.10
CA ASP A 136 -13.09 -6.91 -11.57
C ASP A 136 -11.78 -7.67 -11.86
N ASP A 137 -11.76 -9.01 -11.75
CA ASP A 137 -10.58 -9.85 -12.00
C ASP A 137 -10.45 -10.30 -13.48
N SER A 138 -10.93 -9.51 -14.42
CA SER A 138 -10.67 -9.76 -15.83
C SER A 138 -9.25 -9.31 -16.23
N GLU A 139 -8.62 -10.06 -17.14
CA GLU A 139 -7.30 -9.73 -17.69
C GLU A 139 -7.26 -8.31 -18.27
N ALA A 140 -8.31 -7.90 -19.00
CA ALA A 140 -8.41 -6.57 -19.59
C ALA A 140 -8.41 -5.45 -18.52
N THR A 141 -9.14 -5.64 -17.43
CA THR A 141 -9.18 -4.68 -16.31
C THR A 141 -7.82 -4.58 -15.64
N TRP A 142 -7.14 -5.73 -15.44
CA TRP A 142 -5.84 -5.76 -14.79
C TRP A 142 -4.71 -5.22 -15.66
N ARG A 143 -4.72 -5.45 -16.96
CA ARG A 143 -3.76 -4.80 -17.88
C ARG A 143 -3.87 -3.28 -17.81
N LYS A 144 -5.09 -2.73 -17.75
CA LYS A 144 -5.30 -1.28 -17.56
C LYS A 144 -4.77 -0.80 -16.21
N ARG A 145 -4.99 -1.57 -15.13
CA ARG A 145 -4.47 -1.24 -13.78
C ARG A 145 -2.95 -1.27 -13.74
N LEU A 146 -2.32 -2.27 -14.34
CA LEU A 146 -0.86 -2.38 -14.40
C LEU A 146 -0.25 -1.24 -15.20
N ALA A 147 -0.79 -0.91 -16.37
CA ALA A 147 -0.32 0.22 -17.17
C ALA A 147 -0.43 1.55 -16.37
N LYS A 148 -1.55 1.78 -15.68
CA LYS A 148 -1.70 2.95 -14.81
C LYS A 148 -0.73 2.93 -13.62
N PHE A 149 -0.48 1.77 -13.03
CA PHE A 149 0.49 1.62 -11.96
C PHE A 149 1.91 1.94 -12.44
N GLU A 150 2.33 1.43 -13.57
CA GLU A 150 3.64 1.74 -14.17
C GLU A 150 3.80 3.23 -14.44
N ASP A 151 2.78 3.88 -14.99
CA ASP A 151 2.78 5.32 -15.28
C ASP A 151 2.91 6.16 -14.01
N THR A 152 2.18 5.80 -12.94
CA THR A 152 2.18 6.57 -11.68
C THR A 152 3.34 6.22 -10.75
N SER A 153 3.80 4.96 -10.74
CA SER A 153 4.84 4.50 -9.83
C SER A 153 6.22 5.11 -10.12
N ASN A 154 6.53 5.38 -11.39
CA ASN A 154 7.79 6.03 -11.75
C ASN A 154 7.90 7.43 -11.11
N GLY A 155 6.84 8.22 -11.15
CA GLY A 155 6.78 9.53 -10.48
C GLY A 155 6.94 9.42 -8.96
N LEU A 156 6.25 8.45 -8.36
CA LEU A 156 6.32 8.16 -6.93
C LEU A 156 7.73 7.75 -6.48
N LEU A 157 8.34 6.79 -7.17
CA LEU A 157 9.69 6.32 -6.85
C LEU A 157 10.74 7.41 -7.03
N ASN A 158 10.60 8.22 -8.07
CA ASN A 158 11.49 9.35 -8.31
C ASN A 158 11.37 10.40 -7.19
N PHE A 159 10.17 10.69 -6.69
CA PHE A 159 9.99 11.59 -5.56
C PHE A 159 10.82 11.15 -4.34
N TYR A 160 10.73 9.87 -3.95
CA TYR A 160 11.51 9.38 -2.81
C TYR A 160 13.01 9.30 -3.10
N LYS A 161 13.43 8.89 -4.29
CA LYS A 161 14.84 8.85 -4.68
C LYS A 161 15.50 10.24 -4.70
N HIS A 162 14.75 11.28 -5.05
CA HIS A 162 15.27 12.66 -5.00
C HIS A 162 15.40 13.19 -3.57
N LYS A 163 14.55 12.72 -2.65
CA LYS A 163 14.70 13.05 -1.23
C LYS A 163 15.92 12.39 -0.62
N ASP A 164 16.04 11.09 -0.81
CA ASP A 164 17.16 10.27 -0.40
C ASP A 164 17.16 8.97 -1.22
N SER A 165 18.22 8.76 -2.00
CA SER A 165 18.35 7.57 -2.86
C SER A 165 18.37 6.26 -2.09
N THR A 166 18.72 6.29 -0.81
CA THR A 166 18.78 5.11 0.06
C THR A 166 17.41 4.68 0.59
N LEU A 167 16.39 5.54 0.50
CA LEU A 167 15.04 5.23 0.95
C LEU A 167 14.37 4.14 0.13
N VAL A 168 14.67 4.06 -1.18
CA VAL A 168 13.97 3.17 -2.10
C VAL A 168 14.77 1.90 -2.32
N VAL A 169 14.23 0.78 -1.87
CA VAL A 169 14.79 -0.55 -2.09
C VAL A 169 13.88 -1.33 -3.03
N LYS A 170 14.45 -1.81 -4.14
CA LYS A 170 13.78 -2.68 -5.10
C LYS A 170 13.98 -4.14 -4.67
N VAL A 171 12.88 -4.87 -4.51
CA VAL A 171 12.88 -6.30 -4.20
C VAL A 171 12.16 -7.05 -5.31
N GLU A 172 12.87 -7.96 -5.98
CA GLU A 172 12.36 -8.74 -7.09
C GLU A 172 12.16 -10.20 -6.71
N GLY A 173 11.06 -10.78 -7.16
CA GLY A 173 10.78 -12.20 -6.98
C GLY A 173 9.48 -12.64 -7.63
N ASN A 174 9.38 -13.97 -7.81
CA ASN A 174 8.23 -14.60 -8.45
C ASN A 174 7.17 -15.04 -7.42
N SER A 175 7.53 -15.10 -6.15
CA SER A 175 6.64 -15.54 -5.06
C SER A 175 6.92 -14.80 -3.76
N SER A 176 5.99 -14.90 -2.82
CA SER A 176 6.19 -14.40 -1.46
C SER A 176 7.37 -15.10 -0.78
N ASP A 177 7.59 -16.39 -1.06
CA ASP A 177 8.68 -17.18 -0.49
C ASP A 177 10.07 -16.69 -0.96
N GLU A 178 10.15 -16.14 -2.17
CA GLU A 178 11.37 -15.50 -2.70
C GLU A 178 11.55 -14.07 -2.19
N ILE A 179 10.45 -13.34 -2.03
CA ILE A 179 10.45 -11.91 -1.67
C ILE A 179 10.63 -11.72 -0.15
N SER A 180 9.91 -12.50 0.67
CA SER A 180 9.87 -12.29 2.12
C SER A 180 11.24 -12.36 2.81
N PRO A 181 12.13 -13.34 2.51
CA PRO A 181 13.46 -13.37 3.11
C PRO A 181 14.28 -12.11 2.80
N LYS A 182 14.21 -11.62 1.55
CA LYS A 182 14.91 -10.39 1.12
C LYS A 182 14.37 -9.15 1.84
N LEU A 183 13.05 -9.10 2.09
CA LEU A 183 12.43 -8.02 2.86
C LEU A 183 12.88 -8.03 4.31
N PHE A 184 12.88 -9.20 4.95
CA PHE A 184 13.33 -9.33 6.34
C PHE A 184 14.79 -8.94 6.48
N GLU A 185 15.65 -9.41 5.60
CA GLU A 185 17.06 -9.04 5.57
C GLU A 185 17.27 -7.51 5.45
N GLU A 186 16.52 -6.85 4.55
CA GLU A 186 16.62 -5.40 4.38
C GLU A 186 16.14 -4.64 5.62
N VAL A 187 15.04 -5.08 6.24
CA VAL A 187 14.52 -4.46 7.47
C VAL A 187 15.47 -4.67 8.65
N GLU A 188 15.99 -5.89 8.83
CA GLU A 188 16.97 -6.20 9.89
C GLU A 188 18.25 -5.39 9.73
N ASN A 189 18.79 -5.34 8.51
CA ASN A 189 20.02 -4.56 8.25
C ASN A 189 19.86 -3.05 8.49
N ARG A 190 18.64 -2.53 8.39
CA ARG A 190 18.35 -1.10 8.49
C ARG A 190 17.93 -0.67 9.89
N PHE A 191 17.24 -1.52 10.64
CA PHE A 191 16.55 -1.14 11.87
C PHE A 191 16.90 -2.02 13.09
N ALA A 192 17.70 -3.08 12.93
CA ALA A 192 18.20 -3.92 14.04
C ALA A 192 19.61 -3.49 14.55
#